data_d082f5ce509093a23cdef38b986e85c3
#
_entry.id   d082f5ce509093a23cdef38b986e85c3
#
_cell.length_a   1.000
_cell.length_b   1.000
_cell.length_c   1.000
_cell.angle_alpha   90.00
_cell.angle_beta   90.00
_cell.angle_gamma   90.00
#
_symmetry.space_group_name_H-M   'P 1'
#
loop_
_entity.id
_entity.type
_entity.pdbx_description
1 polymer ?
#
loop_
_entity_poly.entity_id
_entity_poly.type
_entity_poly.pdbx_seq_one_letter_code
_entity_poly.pdbx_strand_id
1 'polypeptide(L)'
;MSDKNKFSDSSAKSYSQALYELANEEKKLNDVEGHAVSIIKLISQSEDFNSLIKDPTNKQDDQINSINIIFERFNLNSLLKKFLNFLVMKRRFFYVEKILKDFVMICSKNRG
;
A
#
# COMPACT_ATOMS: atom_id res chain seq x y z
N MET A 1 -23.29 4.46 11.70
CA MET A 1 -23.03 4.23 11.30
C MET A 1 -22.26 4.19 10.53
N SER A 2 -21.79 4.15 10.05
CA SER A 2 -21.27 3.71 9.47
C SER A 2 -20.40 4.22 8.44
N ASP A 3 -19.86 5.38 8.44
CA ASP A 3 -18.95 5.99 7.52
C ASP A 3 -17.63 5.26 7.45
N LYS A 4 -17.19 4.73 8.55
CA LYS A 4 -15.98 3.92 8.59
C LYS A 4 -16.07 2.73 7.65
N ASN A 5 -17.23 2.09 7.65
CA ASN A 5 -17.42 0.90 6.84
C ASN A 5 -17.45 1.23 5.36
N LYS A 6 -17.92 2.43 5.02
CA LYS A 6 -17.97 2.83 3.62
C LYS A 6 -16.58 2.91 3.01
N PHE A 7 -15.60 3.45 3.75
CA PHE A 7 -14.26 3.51 3.18
C PHE A 7 -13.74 2.10 2.91
N SER A 8 -13.91 1.20 3.87
CA SER A 8 -13.14 -0.05 3.86
C SER A 8 -13.33 -0.87 2.59
N ASP A 9 -14.49 -0.80 1.94
CA ASP A 9 -14.71 -1.63 0.76
C ASP A 9 -14.53 -0.87 -0.54
N SER A 10 -15.38 0.10 -0.84
CA SER A 10 -15.34 0.71 -2.16
C SER A 10 -14.15 1.63 -2.34
N SER A 11 -13.74 2.37 -1.30
CA SER A 11 -12.60 3.26 -1.44
C SER A 11 -11.30 2.48 -1.57
N ALA A 12 -11.16 1.40 -0.80
CA ALA A 12 -9.96 0.56 -0.90
C ALA A 12 -9.84 -0.01 -2.31
N LYS A 13 -10.95 -0.45 -2.89
CA LYS A 13 -10.93 -0.98 -4.25
C LYS A 13 -10.56 0.07 -5.27
N SER A 14 -11.01 1.30 -5.08
CA SER A 14 -10.64 2.38 -5.99
C SER A 14 -9.14 2.64 -5.98
N TYR A 15 -8.53 2.66 -4.79
CA TYR A 15 -7.08 2.83 -4.68
C TYR A 15 -6.34 1.64 -5.29
N SER A 16 -6.84 0.43 -5.05
CA SER A 16 -6.21 -0.78 -5.58
C SER A 16 -6.27 -0.81 -7.10
N GLN A 17 -7.41 -0.44 -7.66
CA GLN A 17 -7.57 -0.39 -9.11
C GLN A 17 -6.65 0.66 -9.72
N ALA A 18 -6.53 1.82 -9.07
CA ALA A 18 -5.64 2.86 -9.56
C ALA A 18 -4.20 2.38 -9.59
N LEU A 19 -3.76 1.68 -8.55
CA LEU A 19 -2.40 1.15 -8.53
C LEU A 19 -2.21 0.12 -9.63
N TYR A 20 -3.20 -0.74 -9.84
CA TYR A 20 -3.14 -1.74 -10.90
C TYR A 20 -2.95 -1.07 -12.26
N GLU A 21 -3.76 -0.06 -12.54
CA GLU A 21 -3.71 0.62 -13.83
C GLU A 21 -2.37 1.32 -14.05
N LEU A 22 -1.86 1.99 -13.02
CA LEU A 22 -0.57 2.65 -13.11
C LEU A 22 0.56 1.66 -13.36
N ALA A 23 0.59 0.57 -12.61
CA ALA A 23 1.63 -0.43 -12.75
C ALA A 23 1.57 -1.11 -14.12
N ASN A 24 0.37 -1.39 -14.59
CA ASN A 24 0.17 -2.01 -15.89
C ASN A 24 0.60 -1.06 -17.01
N GLU A 25 0.25 0.20 -16.88
CA GLU A 25 0.58 1.22 -17.88
C GLU A 25 2.09 1.38 -18.01
N GLU A 26 2.81 1.32 -16.90
CA GLU A 26 4.26 1.44 -16.92
C GLU A 26 4.98 0.11 -17.15
N LYS A 27 4.21 -0.94 -17.36
CA LYS A 27 4.76 -2.29 -17.60
C LYS A 27 5.62 -2.78 -16.45
N LYS A 28 5.21 -2.44 -15.22
CA LYS A 28 5.92 -2.83 -14.00
C LYS A 28 5.04 -3.68 -13.08
N LEU A 29 3.98 -4.25 -13.65
CA LEU A 29 2.99 -4.94 -12.82
C LEU A 29 3.58 -6.08 -12.00
N ASN A 30 4.45 -6.91 -12.60
CA ASN A 30 5.05 -8.01 -11.86
C ASN A 30 5.93 -7.54 -10.71
N ASP A 31 6.73 -6.51 -10.95
CA ASP A 31 7.57 -5.93 -9.91
C ASP A 31 6.75 -5.38 -8.77
N VAL A 32 5.74 -4.58 -9.12
CA VAL A 32 4.91 -3.93 -8.10
C VAL A 32 4.14 -4.97 -7.32
N GLU A 33 3.62 -5.99 -7.98
CA GLU A 33 2.89 -7.06 -7.29
C GLU A 33 3.80 -7.78 -6.30
N GLY A 34 4.99 -8.18 -6.73
CA GLY A 34 5.93 -8.87 -5.84
C GLY A 34 6.32 -8.04 -4.64
N HIS A 35 6.56 -6.74 -4.87
CA HIS A 35 6.92 -5.84 -3.78
C HIS A 35 5.75 -5.56 -2.86
N ALA A 36 4.52 -5.51 -3.41
CA ALA A 36 3.34 -5.37 -2.57
C ALA A 36 3.19 -6.56 -1.63
N VAL A 37 3.45 -7.78 -2.13
CA VAL A 37 3.43 -8.97 -1.28
C VAL A 37 4.47 -8.85 -0.17
N SER A 38 5.65 -8.34 -0.50
CA SER A 38 6.71 -8.13 0.50
C SER A 38 6.27 -7.16 1.60
N ILE A 39 5.60 -6.08 1.21
CA ILE A 39 5.10 -5.11 2.19
C ILE A 39 4.02 -5.74 3.06
N ILE A 40 3.12 -6.52 2.47
CA ILE A 40 2.08 -7.20 3.24
C ILE A 40 2.71 -8.13 4.29
N LYS A 41 3.74 -8.88 3.90
CA LYS A 41 4.46 -9.74 4.85
C LYS A 41 5.11 -8.93 5.95
N LEU A 42 5.73 -7.82 5.60
CA LEU A 42 6.38 -6.97 6.58
C LEU A 42 5.38 -6.46 7.61
N ILE A 43 4.19 -6.08 7.17
CA ILE A 43 3.14 -5.63 8.08
C ILE A 43 2.79 -6.72 9.08
N SER A 44 2.69 -7.97 8.61
CA SER A 44 2.29 -9.07 9.48
C SER A 44 3.42 -9.53 10.40
N GLN A 45 4.67 -9.29 10.03
CA GLN A 45 5.81 -9.80 10.78
C GLN A 45 6.48 -8.76 11.66
N SER A 46 6.27 -7.48 11.41
CA SER A 46 6.91 -6.41 12.15
C SER A 46 5.88 -5.62 12.94
N GLU A 47 5.93 -5.75 14.26
CA GLU A 47 5.04 -4.97 15.12
C GLU A 47 5.32 -3.47 14.98
N ASP A 48 6.58 -3.12 14.79
CA ASP A 48 6.95 -1.71 14.64
C ASP A 48 6.35 -1.12 13.39
N PHE A 49 6.42 -1.83 12.28
CA PHE A 49 5.86 -1.32 11.04
C PHE A 49 4.33 -1.27 11.11
N ASN A 50 3.72 -2.31 11.71
CA ASN A 50 2.28 -2.29 11.88
C ASN A 50 1.84 -1.11 12.77
N SER A 51 2.58 -0.84 13.85
CA SER A 51 2.29 0.31 14.71
C SER A 51 2.45 1.62 13.98
N LEU A 52 3.46 1.72 13.12
CA LEU A 52 3.65 2.92 12.31
C LEU A 52 2.41 3.21 11.46
N ILE A 53 1.81 2.16 10.94
CA ILE A 53 0.62 2.28 10.09
C ILE A 53 -0.63 2.60 10.91
N LYS A 54 -0.80 1.92 12.04
CA LYS A 54 -2.07 1.90 12.77
C LYS A 54 -2.20 2.94 13.87
N ASP A 55 -1.09 3.41 14.41
CA ASP A 55 -1.12 4.35 15.53
C ASP A 55 -1.46 5.75 15.02
N PRO A 56 -2.61 6.31 15.43
CA PRO A 56 -3.04 7.61 14.90
C PRO A 56 -2.17 8.77 15.37
N THR A 57 -1.28 8.55 16.35
CA THR A 57 -0.39 9.62 16.81
C THR A 57 0.84 9.78 15.93
N ASN A 58 1.08 8.87 15.00
CA ASN A 58 2.22 8.99 14.09
C ASN A 58 2.02 10.14 13.12
N LYS A 59 3.08 10.91 12.93
CA LYS A 59 3.05 12.04 12.01
C LYS A 59 3.29 11.56 10.57
N GLN A 60 2.71 12.27 9.63
CA GLN A 60 2.90 11.93 8.22
C GLN A 60 4.37 11.93 7.83
N ASP A 61 5.14 12.92 8.29
CA ASP A 61 6.56 12.98 7.96
C ASP A 61 7.30 11.73 8.43
N ASP A 62 6.98 11.25 9.63
CA ASP A 62 7.62 10.05 10.16
C ASP A 62 7.26 8.84 9.33
N GLN A 63 6.00 8.74 8.90
CA GLN A 63 5.57 7.65 8.07
C GLN A 63 6.27 7.66 6.71
N ILE A 64 6.36 8.83 6.10
CA ILE A 64 7.03 8.97 4.80
C ILE A 64 8.52 8.63 4.91
N ASN A 65 9.19 9.12 5.97
CA ASN A 65 10.59 8.81 6.18
C ASN A 65 10.81 7.31 6.33
N SER A 66 9.95 6.64 7.07
CA SER A 66 10.07 5.20 7.26
C SER A 66 9.84 4.44 5.96
N ILE A 67 8.85 4.86 5.18
CA ILE A 67 8.59 4.25 3.88
C ILE A 67 9.83 4.38 2.99
N ASN A 68 10.41 5.57 2.94
CA ASN A 68 11.58 5.81 2.10
C ASN A 68 12.76 4.94 2.52
N ILE A 69 12.98 4.79 3.82
CA ILE A 69 14.07 3.96 4.34
C ILE A 69 13.85 2.49 3.95
N ILE A 70 12.63 2.00 4.12
CA ILE A 70 12.31 0.61 3.81
C ILE A 70 12.50 0.33 2.32
N PHE A 71 12.01 1.21 1.47
CA PHE A 71 12.09 1.01 0.02
C PHE A 71 13.53 1.09 -0.46
N GLU A 72 14.35 1.95 0.16
CA GLU A 72 15.76 2.04 -0.18
C GLU A 72 16.50 0.79 0.28
N ARG A 73 16.26 0.37 1.53
CA ARG A 73 16.97 -0.77 2.11
C ARG A 73 16.68 -2.06 1.33
N PHE A 74 15.44 -2.27 0.93
CA PHE A 74 15.05 -3.50 0.24
C PHE A 74 14.98 -3.34 -1.27
N ASN A 75 15.39 -2.19 -1.78
CA ASN A 75 15.42 -1.91 -3.21
C ASN A 75 14.06 -2.17 -3.87
N LEU A 76 13.02 -1.63 -3.29
CA LEU A 76 11.66 -1.84 -3.79
C LEU A 76 11.30 -0.83 -4.86
N ASN A 77 10.30 -1.17 -5.66
CA ASN A 77 9.89 -0.39 -6.82
C ASN A 77 9.45 1.03 -6.45
N SER A 78 9.95 2.02 -7.18
CA SER A 78 9.68 3.42 -6.87
C SER A 78 8.22 3.82 -7.11
N LEU A 79 7.54 3.16 -8.04
CA LEU A 79 6.12 3.44 -8.27
C LEU A 79 5.32 3.08 -7.02
N LEU A 80 5.61 1.91 -6.43
CA LEU A 80 4.95 1.50 -5.19
C LEU A 80 5.29 2.45 -4.04
N LYS A 81 6.55 2.91 -3.97
CA LYS A 81 6.94 3.88 -2.96
C LYS A 81 6.11 5.16 -3.06
N LYS A 82 5.98 5.69 -4.26
CA LYS A 82 5.20 6.89 -4.49
C LYS A 82 3.74 6.68 -4.11
N PHE A 83 3.22 5.49 -4.41
CA PHE A 83 1.84 5.17 -4.07
C PHE A 83 1.64 5.16 -2.55
N LEU A 84 2.55 4.54 -1.80
CA LEU A 84 2.44 4.52 -0.34
C LEU A 84 2.56 5.92 0.23
N ASN A 85 3.48 6.73 -0.29
CA ASN A 85 3.60 8.12 0.15
C ASN A 85 2.31 8.89 -0.16
N PHE A 86 1.69 8.61 -1.29
CA PHE A 86 0.41 9.21 -1.65
C PHE A 86 -0.68 8.83 -0.64
N LEU A 87 -0.71 7.57 -0.19
CA LEU A 87 -1.67 7.15 0.82
C LEU A 87 -1.47 7.91 2.13
N VAL A 88 -0.21 8.15 2.52
CA VAL A 88 0.07 8.94 3.72
C VAL A 88 -0.49 10.35 3.55
N MET A 89 -0.21 10.97 2.41
CA MET A 89 -0.67 12.33 2.15
C MET A 89 -2.19 12.45 2.14
N LYS A 90 -2.86 11.40 1.69
CA LYS A 90 -4.34 11.39 1.65
C LYS A 90 -4.96 10.90 2.95
N ARG A 91 -4.13 10.61 3.95
CA ARG A 91 -4.57 10.11 5.25
C ARG A 91 -5.30 8.77 5.12
N ARG A 92 -4.79 7.92 4.22
CA ARG A 92 -5.34 6.59 3.96
C ARG A 92 -4.33 5.49 4.25
N PHE A 93 -3.18 5.85 4.81
CA PHE A 93 -2.11 4.87 5.08
C PHE A 93 -2.57 3.78 6.06
N PHE A 94 -3.48 4.12 6.96
CA PHE A 94 -4.05 3.15 7.89
C PHE A 94 -4.60 1.92 7.16
N TYR A 95 -5.07 2.09 5.94
CA TYR A 95 -5.73 1.04 5.16
C TYR A 95 -4.81 0.38 4.13
N VAL A 96 -3.50 0.62 4.23
CA VAL A 96 -2.56 0.15 3.22
C VAL A 96 -2.59 -1.36 3.05
N GLU A 97 -2.73 -2.10 4.14
CA GLU A 97 -2.74 -3.56 4.05
C GLU A 97 -3.91 -4.06 3.20
N LYS A 98 -5.10 -3.55 3.47
CA LYS A 98 -6.26 -3.94 2.69
C LYS A 98 -6.13 -3.52 1.23
N ILE A 99 -5.64 -2.31 1.00
CA ILE A 99 -5.45 -1.81 -0.36
C ILE A 99 -4.49 -2.70 -1.14
N LEU A 100 -3.37 -3.08 -0.53
CA LEU A 100 -2.39 -3.91 -1.21
C LEU A 100 -2.90 -5.34 -1.42
N LYS A 101 -3.65 -5.89 -0.46
CA LYS A 101 -4.25 -7.21 -0.64
C LYS A 101 -5.25 -7.20 -1.79
N ASP A 102 -6.07 -6.17 -1.86
CA ASP A 102 -7.02 -6.03 -2.97
C ASP A 102 -6.28 -5.90 -4.30
N PHE A 103 -5.18 -5.15 -4.32
CA PHE A 103 -4.35 -5.00 -5.51
C PHE A 103 -3.81 -6.35 -5.99
N VAL A 104 -3.26 -7.15 -5.07
CA VAL A 104 -2.73 -8.47 -5.41
C VAL A 104 -3.85 -9.36 -5.98
N MET A 105 -5.04 -9.25 -5.41
CA MET A 105 -6.19 -9.99 -5.88
C MET A 105 -6.57 -9.59 -7.32
N ILE A 106 -6.54 -8.30 -7.62
CA ILE A 106 -6.81 -7.82 -8.97
C ILE A 106 -5.78 -8.40 -9.95
N CYS A 107 -4.50 -8.39 -9.56
CA CYS A 107 -3.45 -8.96 -10.40
C CYS A 107 -3.71 -10.43 -10.69
N SER A 108 -4.09 -11.18 -9.66
CA SER A 108 -4.35 -12.60 -9.80
C SER A 108 -5.52 -12.87 -10.75
N LYS A 109 -6.60 -12.11 -10.59
CA LYS A 109 -7.77 -12.27 -11.45
C LYS A 109 -7.46 -11.99 -12.92
N ASN A 110 -6.65 -10.98 -13.16
CA ASN A 110 -6.36 -10.58 -14.55
C ASN A 110 -5.32 -11.47 -15.21
N ARG A 111 -4.57 -12.24 -14.45
CA ARG A 111 -3.65 -13.21 -15.02
C ARG A 111 -4.39 -14.44 -15.51
N GLY A 112 -5.48 -14.69 -14.91
CA GLY A 112 -6.19 -15.75 -15.29
C GLY A 112 -6.81 -16.73 -15.06
#